data_4823fb48b8e37656865a7433d52fdab6
#
_entry.id   4823fb48b8e37656865a7433d52fdab6
#
_cell.length_a   1.000
_cell.length_b   1.000
_cell.length_c   1.000
_cell.angle_alpha   90.00
_cell.angle_beta   90.00
_cell.angle_gamma   90.00
#
_symmetry.space_group_name_H-M   'P 1'
#
loop_
_entity.id
_entity.type
_entity.pdbx_description
1 polymer ?
#
loop_
_entity_poly.entity_id
_entity_poly.type
_entity_poly.pdbx_seq_one_letter_code
_entity_poly.pdbx_strand_id
1 'polypeptide(L)'
;EALRDAVAWARGEHYPVHVLGGGSNVLVSDSGVRGLVVHPTFSVITYKEVGQSVQVTAGAGVVLDTLIEALVSRELWGLENLSGIPGTVGGVPIQNVGAYGVEGKDVIVSVEAYEPLTDTVRVFSNTECLFAYRDSYFKHEGKHLIITSVTFALSRMPLPKLSYKDLAERFGTVTSPTLADIRRAVIDIRSAKFP
;
A
#
# COMPACT_ATOMS: atom_id res chain seq x y z
N GLU A 1 18.77 -9.92 5.06
CA GLU A 1 19.46 -10.89 5.92
C GLU A 1 18.59 -11.18 7.16
N ALA A 2 18.36 -10.23 8.07
CA ALA A 2 17.61 -10.48 9.32
C ALA A 2 16.21 -11.11 9.12
N LEU A 3 15.47 -10.75 8.06
CA LEU A 3 14.18 -11.37 7.75
C LEU A 3 14.35 -12.87 7.43
N ARG A 4 15.33 -13.21 6.60
CA ARG A 4 15.62 -14.60 6.21
C ARG A 4 16.00 -15.44 7.43
N ASP A 5 16.89 -14.91 8.26
CA ASP A 5 17.37 -15.60 9.46
C ASP A 5 16.23 -15.87 10.45
N ALA A 6 15.37 -14.87 10.71
CA ALA A 6 14.22 -15.01 11.60
C ALA A 6 13.20 -16.04 11.08
N VAL A 7 12.91 -16.00 9.78
CA VAL A 7 11.97 -16.95 9.16
C VAL A 7 12.55 -18.36 9.11
N ALA A 8 13.84 -18.51 8.81
CA ALA A 8 14.53 -19.81 8.82
C ALA A 8 14.52 -20.43 10.23
N TRP A 9 14.80 -19.63 11.26
CA TRP A 9 14.71 -20.05 12.65
C TRP A 9 13.29 -20.52 13.00
N ALA A 10 12.27 -19.72 12.72
CA ALA A 10 10.88 -20.07 13.03
C ALA A 10 10.44 -21.38 12.36
N ARG A 11 10.88 -21.60 11.12
CA ARG A 11 10.62 -22.85 10.39
C ARG A 11 11.34 -24.05 11.03
N GLY A 12 12.60 -23.88 11.43
CA GLY A 12 13.36 -24.92 12.14
C GLY A 12 12.69 -25.36 13.43
N GLU A 13 12.12 -24.41 14.15
CA GLU A 13 11.37 -24.64 15.41
C GLU A 13 9.88 -24.95 15.18
N HIS A 14 9.42 -25.08 13.94
CA HIS A 14 8.02 -25.37 13.57
C HIS A 14 7.02 -24.30 14.05
N TYR A 15 7.46 -23.06 14.21
CA TYR A 15 6.59 -21.93 14.54
C TYR A 15 5.91 -21.35 13.28
N PRO A 16 4.60 -21.06 13.33
CA PRO A 16 3.95 -20.29 12.28
C PRO A 16 4.54 -18.89 12.19
N VAL A 17 4.56 -18.34 10.97
CA VAL A 17 5.01 -16.96 10.71
C VAL A 17 3.80 -16.11 10.38
N HIS A 18 3.64 -15.02 11.10
CA HIS A 18 2.59 -14.02 10.90
C HIS A 18 3.22 -12.70 10.48
N VAL A 19 2.66 -12.04 9.45
CA VAL A 19 3.13 -10.72 9.01
C VAL A 19 2.19 -9.65 9.52
N LEU A 20 2.73 -8.66 10.20
CA LEU A 20 1.98 -7.53 10.73
C LEU A 20 2.53 -6.22 10.15
N GLY A 21 1.71 -5.50 9.37
CA GLY A 21 2.00 -4.14 8.93
C GLY A 21 1.73 -3.12 10.04
N GLY A 22 1.04 -2.03 9.74
CA GLY A 22 0.70 -0.98 10.73
C GLY A 22 -0.37 -1.39 11.77
N GLY A 23 -0.87 -2.63 11.75
CA GLY A 23 -1.85 -3.11 12.71
C GLY A 23 -3.27 -2.55 12.56
N SER A 24 -3.52 -1.69 11.59
CA SER A 24 -4.78 -0.93 11.44
C SER A 24 -5.96 -1.74 10.90
N ASN A 25 -5.74 -2.97 10.46
CA ASN A 25 -6.79 -3.83 9.88
C ASN A 25 -6.78 -5.25 10.47
N VAL A 26 -6.44 -5.36 11.73
CA VAL A 26 -6.40 -6.63 12.46
C VAL A 26 -7.03 -6.46 13.84
N LEU A 27 -7.70 -7.51 14.29
CA LEU A 27 -8.13 -7.68 15.68
C LEU A 27 -7.35 -8.85 16.26
N VAL A 28 -6.51 -8.56 17.24
CA VAL A 28 -5.69 -9.58 17.91
C VAL A 28 -6.41 -10.05 19.16
N SER A 29 -6.41 -11.38 19.38
CA SER A 29 -6.94 -11.97 20.61
C SER A 29 -6.11 -11.53 21.83
N ASP A 30 -6.75 -11.38 22.99
CA ASP A 30 -6.10 -11.04 24.25
C ASP A 30 -5.04 -12.09 24.65
N SER A 31 -5.19 -13.35 24.22
CA SER A 31 -4.20 -14.41 24.39
C SER A 31 -2.98 -14.28 23.48
N GLY A 32 -2.97 -13.27 22.61
CA GLY A 32 -1.91 -13.07 21.63
C GLY A 32 -1.90 -14.09 20.49
N VAL A 33 -0.77 -14.20 19.84
CA VAL A 33 -0.54 -15.10 18.69
C VAL A 33 0.65 -16.00 19.01
N ARG A 34 0.50 -17.30 18.78
CA ARG A 34 1.63 -18.24 18.88
C ARG A 34 2.40 -18.24 17.56
N GLY A 35 3.71 -18.01 17.61
CA GLY A 35 4.58 -18.02 16.45
C GLY A 35 5.48 -16.80 16.36
N LEU A 36 6.15 -16.67 15.24
CA LEU A 36 6.94 -15.49 14.89
C LEU A 36 6.04 -14.41 14.27
N VAL A 37 6.04 -13.22 14.85
CA VAL A 37 5.42 -12.06 14.21
C VAL A 37 6.50 -11.23 13.53
N VAL A 38 6.43 -11.11 12.21
CA VAL A 38 7.31 -10.29 11.39
C VAL A 38 6.66 -8.94 11.16
N HIS A 39 7.33 -7.86 11.60
CA HIS A 39 6.95 -6.49 11.29
C HIS A 39 7.95 -5.90 10.29
N PRO A 40 7.61 -5.82 8.98
CA PRO A 40 8.52 -5.29 7.97
C PRO A 40 8.80 -3.80 8.20
N THR A 41 10.07 -3.43 8.24
CA THR A 41 10.55 -2.04 8.44
C THR A 41 11.30 -1.50 7.23
N PHE A 42 11.14 -2.11 6.05
CA PHE A 42 11.73 -1.62 4.81
C PHE A 42 11.23 -0.20 4.51
N SER A 43 12.10 0.81 4.54
CA SER A 43 11.72 2.23 4.50
C SER A 43 12.28 3.00 3.31
N VAL A 44 13.01 2.34 2.41
CA VAL A 44 13.62 2.98 1.25
C VAL A 44 12.54 3.36 0.23
N ILE A 45 12.59 4.59 -0.27
CA ILE A 45 11.75 5.08 -1.37
C ILE A 45 12.68 5.51 -2.51
N THR A 46 12.43 5.00 -3.71
CA THR A 46 13.18 5.36 -4.92
C THR A 46 12.22 5.87 -6.00
N TYR A 47 12.74 6.74 -6.87
CA TYR A 47 12.00 7.38 -7.95
C TYR A 47 12.75 7.13 -9.26
N LYS A 48 12.02 6.73 -10.30
CA LYS A 48 12.58 6.48 -11.65
C LYS A 48 11.65 7.06 -12.70
N GLU A 49 12.14 7.98 -13.50
CA GLU A 49 11.39 8.50 -14.65
C GLU A 49 11.23 7.41 -15.72
N VAL A 50 9.99 7.23 -16.19
CA VAL A 50 9.66 6.25 -17.24
C VAL A 50 8.66 6.91 -18.21
N GLY A 51 9.18 7.46 -19.30
CA GLY A 51 8.38 8.23 -20.25
C GLY A 51 7.73 9.44 -19.57
N GLN A 52 6.41 9.52 -19.59
CA GLN A 52 5.62 10.61 -18.97
C GLN A 52 5.18 10.30 -17.53
N SER A 53 5.57 9.15 -17.01
CA SER A 53 5.25 8.71 -15.64
C SER A 53 6.50 8.59 -14.78
N VAL A 54 6.29 8.55 -13.48
CA VAL A 54 7.34 8.27 -12.49
C VAL A 54 7.01 6.95 -11.81
N GLN A 55 7.88 5.98 -11.90
CA GLN A 55 7.81 4.79 -11.07
C GLN A 55 8.39 5.09 -9.69
N VAL A 56 7.59 4.86 -8.67
CA VAL A 56 7.97 5.05 -7.27
C VAL A 56 7.94 3.68 -6.59
N THR A 57 9.11 3.20 -6.19
CA THR A 57 9.23 1.97 -5.41
C THR A 57 9.40 2.33 -3.94
N ALA A 58 8.48 1.85 -3.11
CA ALA A 58 8.50 2.10 -1.66
C ALA A 58 8.56 0.79 -0.90
N GLY A 59 9.40 0.74 0.12
CA GLY A 59 9.53 -0.40 1.03
C GLY A 59 8.24 -0.65 1.81
N ALA A 60 7.97 -1.92 2.13
CA ALA A 60 6.73 -2.36 2.75
C ALA A 60 6.43 -1.72 4.12
N GLY A 61 7.47 -1.27 4.85
CA GLY A 61 7.34 -0.61 6.16
C GLY A 61 7.04 0.89 6.09
N VAL A 62 7.11 1.51 4.90
CA VAL A 62 6.78 2.94 4.76
C VAL A 62 5.32 3.16 5.13
N VAL A 63 5.03 4.15 5.98
CA VAL A 63 3.65 4.56 6.30
C VAL A 63 2.99 5.10 5.04
N LEU A 64 1.82 4.59 4.68
CA LEU A 64 1.15 4.93 3.42
C LEU A 64 0.89 6.43 3.30
N ASP A 65 0.36 7.07 4.35
CA ASP A 65 0.05 8.50 4.30
C ASP A 65 1.30 9.38 4.21
N THR A 66 2.41 8.97 4.82
CA THR A 66 3.72 9.64 4.67
C THR A 66 4.23 9.55 3.23
N LEU A 67 4.06 8.39 2.58
CA LEU A 67 4.38 8.26 1.15
C LEU A 67 3.53 9.22 0.33
N ILE A 68 2.20 9.23 0.54
CA ILE A 68 1.28 10.08 -0.22
C ILE A 68 1.63 11.56 -0.04
N GLU A 69 1.96 12.01 1.18
CA GLU A 69 2.40 13.39 1.44
C GLU A 69 3.66 13.74 0.63
N ALA A 70 4.65 12.84 0.61
CA ALA A 70 5.86 13.02 -0.20
C ALA A 70 5.57 13.05 -1.70
N LEU A 71 4.58 12.30 -2.18
CA LEU A 71 4.15 12.29 -3.58
C LEU A 71 3.44 13.59 -3.96
N VAL A 72 2.54 14.07 -3.11
CA VAL A 72 1.86 15.37 -3.28
C VAL A 72 2.87 16.51 -3.36
N SER A 73 3.88 16.53 -2.47
CA SER A 73 4.95 17.53 -2.49
C SER A 73 5.83 17.49 -3.75
N ARG A 74 5.81 16.37 -4.49
CA ARG A 74 6.53 16.18 -5.76
C ARG A 74 5.62 16.30 -7.00
N GLU A 75 4.37 16.69 -6.80
CA GLU A 75 3.35 16.80 -7.85
C GLU A 75 3.14 15.49 -8.63
N LEU A 76 3.13 14.35 -7.93
CA LEU A 76 2.91 13.01 -8.48
C LEU A 76 1.50 12.54 -8.17
N TRP A 77 0.69 12.39 -9.22
CA TRP A 77 -0.74 12.06 -9.18
C TRP A 77 -0.98 10.56 -9.19
N GLY A 78 -2.00 10.10 -8.46
CA GLY A 78 -2.52 8.75 -8.53
C GLY A 78 -2.87 8.10 -7.18
N LEU A 79 -2.32 8.59 -6.06
CA LEU A 79 -2.58 8.06 -4.72
C LEU A 79 -3.23 9.08 -3.76
N GLU A 80 -3.44 10.31 -4.16
CA GLU A 80 -3.94 11.41 -3.32
C GLU A 80 -5.29 11.11 -2.67
N ASN A 81 -6.16 10.35 -3.35
CA ASN A 81 -7.47 9.92 -2.81
C ASN A 81 -7.35 8.92 -1.65
N LEU A 82 -6.19 8.29 -1.47
CA LEU A 82 -5.92 7.36 -0.37
C LEU A 82 -5.31 8.04 0.86
N SER A 83 -5.26 9.37 0.88
CA SER A 83 -4.73 10.16 2.00
C SER A 83 -5.43 9.85 3.31
N GLY A 84 -4.67 9.80 4.41
CA GLY A 84 -5.18 9.53 5.74
C GLY A 84 -5.62 8.07 5.97
N ILE A 85 -5.41 7.14 5.02
CA ILE A 85 -5.63 5.72 5.27
C ILE A 85 -4.49 5.21 6.15
N PRO A 86 -4.80 4.64 7.33
CA PRO A 86 -3.77 4.09 8.21
C PRO A 86 -3.16 2.80 7.63
N GLY A 87 -1.92 2.51 8.03
CA GLY A 87 -1.20 1.31 7.63
C GLY A 87 0.06 1.61 6.83
N THR A 88 0.67 0.57 6.31
CA THR A 88 1.95 0.64 5.59
C THR A 88 1.78 0.24 4.13
N VAL A 89 2.76 0.62 3.30
CA VAL A 89 2.82 0.32 1.87
C VAL A 89 2.65 -1.18 1.60
N GLY A 90 3.26 -2.05 2.42
CA GLY A 90 3.11 -3.51 2.28
C GLY A 90 1.68 -4.02 2.45
N GLY A 91 0.83 -3.28 3.16
CA GLY A 91 -0.59 -3.60 3.31
C GLY A 91 -1.46 -3.23 2.09
N VAL A 92 -0.98 -2.34 1.22
CA VAL A 92 -1.74 -1.86 0.07
C VAL A 92 -2.15 -2.98 -0.89
N PRO A 93 -1.22 -3.83 -1.37
CA PRO A 93 -1.57 -4.92 -2.30
C PRO A 93 -2.32 -6.07 -1.63
N ILE A 94 -2.23 -6.26 -0.31
CA ILE A 94 -2.90 -7.39 0.37
C ILE A 94 -4.42 -7.37 0.12
N GLN A 95 -5.04 -6.22 0.28
CA GLN A 95 -6.48 -6.07 0.15
C GLN A 95 -6.86 -5.05 -0.94
N ASN A 96 -5.94 -4.75 -1.88
CA ASN A 96 -6.19 -3.74 -2.89
C ASN A 96 -6.80 -2.48 -2.26
N VAL A 97 -6.05 -1.84 -1.36
CA VAL A 97 -6.53 -0.67 -0.59
C VAL A 97 -7.17 0.34 -1.53
N GLY A 98 -8.37 0.77 -1.20
CA GLY A 98 -9.10 1.73 -2.02
C GLY A 98 -10.02 2.64 -1.22
N ALA A 99 -10.13 3.88 -1.66
CA ALA A 99 -11.04 4.88 -1.13
C ALA A 99 -11.28 5.99 -2.17
N TYR A 100 -12.42 6.66 -2.07
CA TYR A 100 -12.77 7.84 -2.86
C TYR A 100 -12.56 7.66 -4.37
N GLY A 101 -12.90 6.46 -4.90
CA GLY A 101 -12.86 6.16 -6.33
C GLY A 101 -11.49 5.76 -6.87
N VAL A 102 -10.49 5.55 -6.02
CA VAL A 102 -9.16 5.05 -6.38
C VAL A 102 -8.87 3.76 -5.63
N GLU A 103 -8.25 2.78 -6.29
CA GLU A 103 -7.75 1.55 -5.71
C GLU A 103 -6.25 1.40 -5.96
N GLY A 104 -5.55 0.65 -5.11
CA GLY A 104 -4.12 0.38 -5.28
C GLY A 104 -3.78 -0.20 -6.64
N LYS A 105 -4.62 -1.12 -7.15
CA LYS A 105 -4.46 -1.75 -8.48
C LYS A 105 -4.36 -0.75 -9.63
N ASP A 106 -4.94 0.45 -9.49
CA ASP A 106 -4.99 1.44 -10.57
C ASP A 106 -3.59 2.00 -10.87
N VAL A 107 -2.69 1.94 -9.90
CA VAL A 107 -1.34 2.52 -9.98
C VAL A 107 -0.20 1.53 -9.63
N ILE A 108 -0.49 0.37 -9.03
CA ILE A 108 0.53 -0.64 -8.75
C ILE A 108 1.03 -1.23 -10.07
N VAL A 109 2.33 -1.18 -10.29
CA VAL A 109 3.04 -1.84 -11.40
C VAL A 109 3.47 -3.24 -11.01
N SER A 110 4.07 -3.36 -9.82
CA SER A 110 4.58 -4.63 -9.32
C SER A 110 4.68 -4.64 -7.80
N VAL A 111 4.69 -5.85 -7.27
CA VAL A 111 4.89 -6.14 -5.85
C VAL A 111 6.07 -7.08 -5.70
N GLU A 112 7.05 -6.70 -4.91
CA GLU A 112 8.15 -7.60 -4.55
C GLU A 112 7.84 -8.27 -3.22
N ALA A 113 8.03 -9.59 -3.17
CA ALA A 113 7.79 -10.37 -1.97
C ALA A 113 8.85 -11.45 -1.77
N TYR A 114 9.20 -11.67 -0.51
CA TYR A 114 10.02 -12.79 -0.09
C TYR A 114 9.15 -14.05 0.05
N GLU A 115 9.61 -15.15 -0.57
CA GLU A 115 9.01 -16.47 -0.51
C GLU A 115 9.76 -17.33 0.52
N PRO A 116 9.19 -17.56 1.71
CA PRO A 116 9.85 -18.29 2.78
C PRO A 116 10.14 -19.76 2.47
N LEU A 117 9.33 -20.39 1.60
CA LEU A 117 9.45 -21.82 1.31
C LEU A 117 10.66 -22.14 0.44
N THR A 118 11.01 -21.25 -0.46
CA THR A 118 12.12 -21.42 -1.42
C THR A 118 13.31 -20.53 -1.11
N ASP A 119 13.22 -19.66 -0.10
CA ASP A 119 14.21 -18.62 0.24
C ASP A 119 14.56 -17.72 -0.94
N THR A 120 13.55 -17.34 -1.72
CA THR A 120 13.73 -16.47 -2.89
C THR A 120 12.91 -15.20 -2.77
N VAL A 121 13.32 -14.18 -3.54
CA VAL A 121 12.52 -12.97 -3.75
C VAL A 121 11.86 -13.07 -5.11
N ARG A 122 10.55 -12.81 -5.17
CA ARG A 122 9.76 -12.80 -6.39
C ARG A 122 9.15 -11.43 -6.62
N VAL A 123 9.04 -11.05 -7.90
CA VAL A 123 8.33 -9.86 -8.33
C VAL A 123 7.06 -10.28 -9.05
N PHE A 124 5.93 -9.79 -8.58
CA PHE A 124 4.61 -10.02 -9.15
C PHE A 124 4.20 -8.78 -9.94
N SER A 125 3.87 -8.93 -11.19
CA SER A 125 3.23 -7.89 -11.99
C SER A 125 1.82 -7.58 -11.47
N ASN A 126 1.25 -6.45 -11.86
CA ASN A 126 -0.12 -6.09 -11.51
C ASN A 126 -1.12 -7.23 -11.83
N THR A 127 -0.98 -7.85 -13.00
CA THR A 127 -1.85 -8.96 -13.43
C THR A 127 -1.72 -10.20 -12.55
N GLU A 128 -0.49 -10.55 -12.12
CA GLU A 128 -0.24 -11.70 -11.24
C GLU A 128 -0.75 -11.46 -9.81
N CYS A 129 -0.93 -10.20 -9.41
CA CYS A 129 -1.52 -9.87 -8.12
C CYS A 129 -3.01 -10.19 -8.01
N LEU A 130 -3.71 -10.49 -9.12
CA LEU A 130 -5.12 -10.88 -9.17
C LEU A 130 -6.04 -9.95 -8.35
N PHE A 131 -5.83 -8.65 -8.45
CA PHE A 131 -6.59 -7.67 -7.68
C PHE A 131 -8.08 -7.69 -7.99
N ALA A 132 -8.90 -7.73 -6.93
CA ALA A 132 -10.34 -7.56 -6.95
C ALA A 132 -10.79 -6.57 -5.87
N TYR A 133 -12.09 -6.36 -5.70
CA TYR A 133 -12.61 -5.48 -4.65
C TYR A 133 -12.26 -6.05 -3.27
N ARG A 134 -11.42 -5.31 -2.52
CA ARG A 134 -10.90 -5.71 -1.20
C ARG A 134 -10.20 -7.07 -1.20
N ASP A 135 -9.60 -7.47 -2.33
CA ASP A 135 -9.01 -8.78 -2.50
C ASP A 135 -7.77 -8.77 -3.40
N SER A 136 -6.91 -9.80 -3.25
CA SER A 136 -5.73 -10.04 -4.08
C SER A 136 -5.22 -11.48 -3.94
N TYR A 137 -4.27 -11.88 -4.79
CA TYR A 137 -3.49 -13.12 -4.67
C TYR A 137 -2.90 -13.31 -3.26
N PHE A 138 -2.43 -12.22 -2.63
CA PHE A 138 -1.76 -12.25 -1.32
C PHE A 138 -2.70 -12.57 -0.14
N LYS A 139 -4.02 -12.56 -0.33
CA LYS A 139 -4.99 -13.03 0.68
C LYS A 139 -5.29 -14.51 0.59
N HIS A 140 -4.92 -15.17 -0.51
CA HIS A 140 -5.21 -16.57 -0.83
C HIS A 140 -3.92 -17.38 -0.95
N GLU A 141 -3.56 -17.78 -2.15
CA GLU A 141 -2.40 -18.64 -2.41
C GLU A 141 -1.08 -17.99 -1.96
N GLY A 142 -0.98 -16.67 -2.08
CA GLY A 142 0.18 -15.89 -1.69
C GLY A 142 0.23 -15.45 -0.21
N LYS A 143 -0.66 -15.96 0.65
CA LYS A 143 -0.76 -15.54 2.07
C LYS A 143 0.50 -15.79 2.92
N HIS A 144 1.38 -16.68 2.45
CA HIS A 144 2.65 -17.01 3.08
C HIS A 144 3.79 -16.07 2.67
N LEU A 145 3.58 -15.26 1.63
CA LEU A 145 4.57 -14.32 1.11
C LEU A 145 4.70 -13.10 2.04
N ILE A 146 5.93 -12.60 2.15
CA ILE A 146 6.23 -11.40 2.92
C ILE A 146 6.58 -10.28 1.96
N ILE A 147 5.69 -9.33 1.78
CA ILE A 147 5.90 -8.19 0.87
C ILE A 147 7.06 -7.34 1.40
N THR A 148 8.01 -7.04 0.52
CA THR A 148 9.21 -6.25 0.80
C THR A 148 9.15 -4.86 0.22
N SER A 149 8.56 -4.70 -0.97
CA SER A 149 8.35 -3.40 -1.61
C SER A 149 7.18 -3.42 -2.60
N VAL A 150 6.67 -2.23 -2.91
CA VAL A 150 5.63 -2.01 -3.92
C VAL A 150 6.08 -0.91 -4.87
N THR A 151 5.93 -1.13 -6.18
CA THR A 151 6.22 -0.14 -7.21
C THR A 151 4.91 0.40 -7.79
N PHE A 152 4.78 1.73 -7.78
CA PHE A 152 3.64 2.47 -8.33
C PHE A 152 4.04 3.23 -9.58
N ALA A 153 3.16 3.34 -10.58
CA ALA A 153 3.31 4.25 -11.70
C ALA A 153 2.42 5.49 -11.46
N LEU A 154 3.04 6.64 -11.33
CA LEU A 154 2.38 7.90 -11.01
C LEU A 154 2.57 8.91 -12.13
N SER A 155 1.59 9.81 -12.30
CA SER A 155 1.59 10.80 -13.37
C SER A 155 2.12 12.14 -12.88
N ARG A 156 2.90 12.82 -13.74
CA ARG A 156 3.19 14.26 -13.58
C ARG A 156 2.06 15.15 -14.15
N MET A 157 1.24 14.59 -15.01
CA MET A 157 0.08 15.31 -15.54
C MET A 157 -1.08 15.22 -14.57
N PRO A 158 -1.82 16.30 -14.33
CA PRO A 158 -3.01 16.29 -13.50
C PRO A 158 -4.02 15.23 -13.96
N LEU A 159 -4.41 14.35 -13.04
CA LEU A 159 -5.40 13.29 -13.26
C LEU A 159 -6.38 13.21 -12.07
N PRO A 160 -7.10 14.30 -11.74
CA PRO A 160 -7.97 14.33 -10.57
C PRO A 160 -9.11 13.30 -10.68
N LYS A 161 -9.28 12.45 -9.67
CA LYS A 161 -10.38 11.47 -9.56
C LYS A 161 -11.41 12.00 -8.57
N LEU A 162 -12.40 12.77 -9.07
CA LEU A 162 -13.40 13.47 -8.24
C LEU A 162 -14.80 12.88 -8.32
N SER A 163 -15.00 11.77 -9.04
CA SER A 163 -16.33 11.18 -9.27
C SER A 163 -16.97 10.57 -8.01
N TYR A 164 -16.20 10.31 -6.98
CA TYR A 164 -16.75 9.82 -5.70
C TYR A 164 -17.62 10.92 -5.05
N LYS A 165 -18.81 10.55 -4.57
CA LYS A 165 -19.86 11.48 -4.12
C LYS A 165 -19.34 12.62 -3.24
N ASP A 166 -18.61 12.31 -2.18
CA ASP A 166 -18.13 13.33 -1.23
C ASP A 166 -17.16 14.32 -1.87
N LEU A 167 -16.31 13.85 -2.78
CA LEU A 167 -15.37 14.70 -3.52
C LEU A 167 -16.09 15.52 -4.61
N ALA A 168 -17.04 14.90 -5.30
CA ALA A 168 -17.87 15.61 -6.28
C ALA A 168 -18.67 16.75 -5.62
N GLU A 169 -19.24 16.54 -4.45
CA GLU A 169 -19.92 17.56 -3.67
C GLU A 169 -18.95 18.64 -3.16
N ARG A 170 -17.76 18.23 -2.66
CA ARG A 170 -16.76 19.16 -2.11
C ARG A 170 -16.17 20.10 -3.16
N PHE A 171 -15.90 19.58 -4.35
CA PHE A 171 -15.29 20.37 -5.44
C PHE A 171 -16.31 21.04 -6.35
N GLY A 172 -17.50 20.46 -6.50
CA GLY A 172 -18.61 21.09 -7.24
C GLY A 172 -18.18 21.55 -8.64
N THR A 173 -18.08 22.88 -8.82
CA THR A 173 -17.69 23.53 -10.08
C THR A 173 -16.19 23.76 -10.22
N VAL A 174 -15.36 23.37 -9.25
CA VAL A 174 -13.90 23.53 -9.33
C VAL A 174 -13.34 22.59 -10.40
N THR A 175 -12.85 23.16 -11.50
CA THR A 175 -12.44 22.38 -12.68
C THR A 175 -11.01 21.82 -12.59
N SER A 176 -10.15 22.39 -11.74
CA SER A 176 -8.74 22.04 -11.67
C SER A 176 -8.20 22.15 -10.23
N PRO A 177 -8.64 21.26 -9.31
CA PRO A 177 -8.06 21.25 -7.98
C PRO A 177 -6.61 20.77 -8.03
N THR A 178 -5.79 21.30 -7.14
CA THR A 178 -4.41 20.81 -6.95
C THR A 178 -4.39 19.48 -6.18
N LEU A 179 -3.28 18.74 -6.26
CA LEU A 179 -3.05 17.55 -5.41
C LEU A 179 -3.24 17.87 -3.93
N ALA A 180 -2.72 19.02 -3.48
CA ALA A 180 -2.85 19.45 -2.09
C ALA A 180 -4.31 19.72 -1.69
N ASP A 181 -5.13 20.27 -2.59
CA ASP A 181 -6.55 20.49 -2.34
C ASP A 181 -7.30 19.17 -2.20
N ILE A 182 -7.02 18.19 -3.08
CA ILE A 182 -7.64 16.87 -3.01
C ILE A 182 -7.22 16.16 -1.72
N ARG A 183 -5.91 16.12 -1.41
CA ARG A 183 -5.43 15.53 -0.16
C ARG A 183 -6.13 16.14 1.07
N ARG A 184 -6.20 17.47 1.15
CA ARG A 184 -6.86 18.17 2.26
C ARG A 184 -8.33 17.79 2.34
N ALA A 185 -9.06 17.81 1.23
CA ALA A 185 -10.46 17.45 1.18
C ALA A 185 -10.69 16.00 1.66
N VAL A 186 -9.86 15.05 1.22
CA VAL A 186 -9.93 13.65 1.66
C VAL A 186 -9.72 13.54 3.16
N ILE A 187 -8.69 14.19 3.72
CA ILE A 187 -8.39 14.19 5.16
C ILE A 187 -9.56 14.79 5.95
N ASP A 188 -10.09 15.94 5.53
CA ASP A 188 -11.23 16.60 6.18
C ASP A 188 -12.47 15.69 6.22
N ILE A 189 -12.81 15.07 5.07
CA ILE A 189 -13.95 14.16 4.94
C ILE A 189 -13.75 12.93 5.85
N ARG A 190 -12.54 12.37 5.89
CA ARG A 190 -12.22 11.22 6.74
C ARG A 190 -12.33 11.57 8.22
N SER A 191 -11.75 12.68 8.65
CA SER A 191 -11.79 13.14 10.04
C SER A 191 -13.22 13.41 10.53
N ALA A 192 -14.13 13.79 9.63
CA ALA A 192 -15.54 13.97 9.96
C ALA A 192 -16.30 12.64 10.09
N LYS A 193 -15.83 11.55 9.46
CA LYS A 193 -16.51 10.25 9.44
C LYS A 193 -15.91 9.22 10.40
N PHE A 194 -14.62 9.34 10.66
CA PHE A 194 -13.85 8.40 11.49
C PHE A 194 -13.15 9.18 12.60
N PRO A 195 -13.73 9.22 13.80
CA PRO A 195 -13.15 9.92 14.95
C PRO A 195 -11.81 9.30 15.40
#